data_02b7530f569255438c2b422214269696
#
_entry.id   02b7530f569255438c2b422214269696
#
_cell.length_a   1.000
_cell.length_b   1.000
_cell.length_c   1.000
_cell.angle_alpha   90.00
_cell.angle_beta   90.00
_cell.angle_gamma   90.00
#
_symmetry.space_group_name_H-M   'P 1'
#
loop_
_entity.id
_entity.type
_entity.pdbx_description
1 polymer ?
#
loop_
_entity_poly.entity_id
_entity_poly.type
_entity_poly.pdbx_seq_one_letter_code
_entity_poly.pdbx_strand_id
1 'polypeptide(L)'
;MPFHIILAQPEIPQNTGSIGRLCVSTNTRLHLVHPLGFDTSDYYLRRAGLDYWEHLNPTHYPDWEDFLVRNPAGRLWFFTTKGDRRHTDVAWRDGDGLVFGRETKGLPEAILAANPDHLVKIPMPGDFHRSLNLAQAAAVGLYEAMRQTQGW
;
A
#
# COMPACT_ATOMS: atom_id res chain seq x y z
N MET A 1 -16.46 3.72 6.37
CA MET A 1 -15.42 2.64 6.32
C MET A 1 -14.14 3.21 5.76
N PRO A 2 -13.05 3.20 6.51
CA PRO A 2 -11.78 3.72 6.01
C PRO A 2 -11.19 2.80 4.93
N PHE A 3 -10.37 3.39 4.05
CA PHE A 3 -9.50 2.60 3.18
C PHE A 3 -8.36 1.98 3.99
N HIS A 4 -7.74 0.97 3.42
CA HIS A 4 -6.61 0.27 4.01
C HIS A 4 -5.45 0.27 3.03
N ILE A 5 -4.25 0.54 3.52
CA ILE A 5 -3.01 0.32 2.77
C ILE A 5 -2.27 -0.83 3.43
N ILE A 6 -1.93 -1.83 2.64
CA ILE A 6 -1.21 -3.02 3.09
C ILE A 6 0.14 -3.05 2.40
N LEU A 7 1.21 -3.00 3.18
CA LEU A 7 2.58 -3.09 2.68
C LEU A 7 3.11 -4.49 2.95
N ALA A 8 3.32 -5.25 1.87
CA ALA A 8 3.84 -6.61 1.98
C ALA A 8 5.37 -6.57 1.92
N GLN A 9 6.01 -6.75 3.08
CA GLN A 9 7.45 -6.81 3.24
C GLN A 9 8.18 -5.54 2.77
N PRO A 10 7.78 -4.35 3.22
CA PRO A 10 8.47 -3.12 2.81
C PRO A 10 9.91 -3.13 3.27
N GLU A 11 10.81 -2.55 2.45
CA GLU A 11 12.25 -2.62 2.64
C GLU A 11 12.85 -1.29 3.09
N ILE A 12 12.26 -0.16 2.69
CA ILE A 12 12.83 1.17 2.88
C ILE A 12 12.04 1.93 3.93
N PRO A 13 12.66 2.24 5.09
CA PRO A 13 11.93 2.86 6.20
C PRO A 13 11.36 4.24 5.86
N GLN A 14 12.04 5.04 5.03
CA GLN A 14 11.55 6.34 4.62
C GLN A 14 10.22 6.24 3.86
N ASN A 15 10.06 5.23 3.03
CA ASN A 15 8.81 5.01 2.29
C ASN A 15 7.67 4.66 3.25
N THR A 16 7.91 3.75 4.17
CA THR A 16 6.91 3.37 5.17
C THR A 16 6.53 4.56 6.05
N GLY A 17 7.49 5.39 6.44
CA GLY A 17 7.22 6.60 7.20
C GLY A 17 6.36 7.58 6.43
N SER A 18 6.67 7.82 5.16
CA SER A 18 5.89 8.72 4.29
C SER A 18 4.47 8.20 4.07
N ILE A 19 4.32 6.89 3.89
CA ILE A 19 3.00 6.27 3.76
C ILE A 19 2.23 6.39 5.07
N GLY A 20 2.90 6.28 6.21
CA GLY A 20 2.27 6.50 7.51
C GLY A 20 1.68 7.90 7.62
N ARG A 21 2.42 8.91 7.17
CA ARG A 21 1.92 10.29 7.13
C ARG A 21 0.69 10.42 6.23
N LEU A 22 0.75 9.80 5.06
CA LEU A 22 -0.39 9.76 4.13
C LEU A 22 -1.62 9.16 4.82
N CYS A 23 -1.45 8.06 5.52
CA CYS A 23 -2.55 7.38 6.20
C CYS A 23 -3.17 8.23 7.30
N VAL A 24 -2.36 8.93 8.09
CA VAL A 24 -2.86 9.84 9.13
C VAL A 24 -3.63 10.99 8.50
N SER A 25 -3.11 11.55 7.40
CA SER A 25 -3.75 12.69 6.73
C SER A 25 -5.11 12.35 6.11
N THR A 26 -5.37 11.08 5.88
CA THR A 26 -6.55 10.62 5.13
C THR A 26 -7.46 9.67 5.93
N ASN A 27 -7.18 9.46 7.20
CA ASN A 27 -7.89 8.47 8.04
C ASN A 27 -7.87 7.07 7.41
N THR A 28 -6.76 6.71 6.79
CA THR A 28 -6.53 5.39 6.19
C THR A 28 -5.81 4.50 7.19
N ARG A 29 -6.13 3.22 7.22
CA ARG A 29 -5.48 2.24 8.10
C ARG A 29 -4.25 1.66 7.43
N LEU A 30 -3.14 1.59 8.17
CA LEU A 30 -1.89 1.02 7.66
C LEU A 30 -1.64 -0.36 8.24
N HIS A 31 -1.28 -1.29 7.37
CA HIS A 31 -0.97 -2.67 7.72
C HIS A 31 0.42 -3.02 7.21
N LEU A 32 1.24 -3.59 8.08
CA LEU A 32 2.62 -3.98 7.76
C LEU A 32 2.74 -5.49 7.86
N VAL A 33 3.02 -6.14 6.74
CA VAL A 33 3.22 -7.59 6.68
C VAL A 33 4.71 -7.89 6.72
N HIS A 34 5.14 -8.59 7.76
CA HIS A 34 6.54 -8.97 7.96
C HIS A 34 6.97 -10.12 7.05
N PRO A 35 8.29 -10.30 6.82
CA PRO A 35 9.38 -9.55 7.44
C PRO A 35 9.55 -8.16 6.83
N LEU A 36 9.99 -7.21 7.66
CA LEU A 36 10.33 -5.86 7.23
C LEU A 36 11.84 -5.79 6.97
N GLY A 37 12.23 -4.96 5.99
CA GLY A 37 13.65 -4.71 5.71
C GLY A 37 14.31 -3.73 6.69
N PHE A 38 13.63 -3.39 7.78
CA PHE A 38 14.10 -2.42 8.77
C PHE A 38 13.44 -2.72 10.11
N ASP A 39 13.98 -2.12 11.18
CA ASP A 39 13.37 -2.17 12.51
C ASP A 39 12.39 -1.00 12.68
N THR A 40 11.28 -1.22 13.38
CA THR A 40 10.30 -0.15 13.63
C THR A 40 10.83 0.95 14.55
N SER A 41 11.96 0.71 15.24
CA SER A 41 12.69 1.74 15.97
C SER A 41 13.68 2.49 15.08
N ASP A 42 13.74 2.18 13.78
CA ASP A 42 14.67 2.79 12.84
C ASP A 42 14.54 4.31 12.83
N TYR A 43 15.69 4.99 12.84
CA TYR A 43 15.75 6.44 12.87
C TYR A 43 15.00 7.08 11.70
N TYR A 44 15.18 6.54 10.49
CA TYR A 44 14.56 7.11 9.29
C TYR A 44 13.05 6.93 9.29
N LEU A 45 12.57 5.81 9.81
CA LEU A 45 11.14 5.56 9.96
C LEU A 45 10.53 6.58 10.92
N ARG A 46 11.13 6.74 12.09
CA ARG A 46 10.64 7.66 13.12
C ARG A 46 10.73 9.11 12.69
N ARG A 47 11.80 9.47 11.98
CA ARG A 47 11.96 10.84 11.49
C ARG A 47 10.90 11.20 10.46
N ALA A 48 10.57 10.27 9.55
CA ALA A 48 9.54 10.50 8.53
C ALA A 48 8.14 10.59 9.13
N GLY A 49 7.88 9.87 10.24
CA GLY A 49 6.56 9.80 10.87
C GLY A 49 6.51 10.23 12.34
N LEU A 50 7.47 11.04 12.79
CA LEU A 50 7.72 11.29 14.21
C LEU A 50 6.49 11.80 14.98
N ASP A 51 5.79 12.79 14.42
CA ASP A 51 4.73 13.48 15.14
C ASP A 51 3.41 12.70 15.16
N TYR A 52 3.25 11.70 14.31
CA TYR A 52 1.98 11.03 14.10
C TYR A 52 2.07 9.50 14.14
N TRP A 53 3.26 8.92 14.31
CA TRP A 53 3.45 7.47 14.32
C TRP A 53 2.62 6.79 15.40
N GLU A 54 2.56 7.39 16.59
CA GLU A 54 1.78 6.86 17.69
C GLU A 54 0.27 6.89 17.40
N HIS A 55 -0.19 7.95 16.73
CA HIS A 55 -1.59 8.07 16.32
C HIS A 55 -1.94 7.11 15.20
N LEU A 56 -0.96 6.79 14.35
CA LEU A 56 -1.15 5.88 13.24
C LEU A 56 -1.42 4.45 13.72
N ASN A 57 -0.64 3.99 14.70
CA ASN A 57 -0.73 2.66 15.29
C ASN A 57 -0.91 1.57 14.24
N PRO A 58 0.08 1.35 13.35
CA PRO A 58 -0.07 0.37 12.28
C PRO A 58 -0.25 -1.04 12.83
N THR A 59 -1.04 -1.85 12.14
CA THR A 59 -1.22 -3.25 12.50
C THR A 59 -0.11 -4.08 11.86
N HIS A 60 0.51 -4.96 12.65
CA HIS A 60 1.59 -5.83 12.20
C HIS A 60 1.09 -7.26 12.04
N TYR A 61 1.57 -7.92 11.00
CA TYR A 61 1.25 -9.32 10.70
C TYR A 61 2.55 -10.09 10.51
N PRO A 62 2.73 -11.25 11.15
CA PRO A 62 3.98 -12.01 11.02
C PRO A 62 4.25 -12.50 9.60
N ASP A 63 3.19 -12.73 8.81
CA ASP A 63 3.30 -13.17 7.42
C ASP A 63 2.01 -12.85 6.65
N TRP A 64 2.04 -13.13 5.36
CA TRP A 64 0.91 -12.86 4.47
C TRP A 64 -0.32 -13.72 4.81
N GLU A 65 -0.10 -14.97 5.19
CA GLU A 65 -1.19 -15.89 5.54
C GLU A 65 -1.96 -15.39 6.75
N ASP A 66 -1.24 -14.88 7.77
CA ASP A 66 -1.87 -14.27 8.93
C ASP A 66 -2.69 -13.03 8.55
N PHE A 67 -2.15 -12.21 7.65
CA PHE A 67 -2.90 -11.06 7.14
C PHE A 67 -4.21 -11.50 6.48
N LEU A 68 -4.17 -12.52 5.63
CA LEU A 68 -5.38 -13.00 4.95
C LEU A 68 -6.45 -13.46 5.93
N VAL A 69 -6.05 -14.10 7.03
CA VAL A 69 -6.98 -14.55 8.07
C VAL A 69 -7.63 -13.37 8.80
N ARG A 70 -6.84 -12.35 9.12
CA ARG A 70 -7.29 -11.20 9.93
C ARG A 70 -7.77 -10.01 9.10
N ASN A 71 -7.72 -10.10 7.79
CA ASN A 71 -7.95 -9.00 6.86
C ASN A 71 -9.24 -8.22 7.19
N PRO A 72 -9.14 -6.93 7.52
CA PRO A 72 -10.31 -6.09 7.83
C PRO A 72 -10.88 -5.37 6.61
N ALA A 73 -10.18 -5.41 5.45
CA ALA A 73 -10.61 -4.72 4.25
C ALA A 73 -11.75 -5.48 3.57
N GLY A 74 -12.58 -4.74 2.83
CA GLY A 74 -13.67 -5.34 2.07
C GLY A 74 -13.16 -6.11 0.87
N ARG A 75 -12.43 -5.40 -0.01
CA ARG A 75 -11.80 -6.02 -1.19
C ARG A 75 -10.35 -5.60 -1.21
N LEU A 76 -9.49 -6.46 -1.78
CA LEU A 76 -8.07 -6.16 -1.95
C LEU A 76 -7.76 -5.94 -3.42
N TRP A 77 -7.05 -4.85 -3.70
CA TRP A 77 -6.55 -4.53 -5.03
C TRP A 77 -5.02 -4.50 -4.98
N PHE A 78 -4.37 -5.25 -5.87
CA PHE A 78 -2.93 -5.51 -5.82
C PHE A 78 -2.23 -4.66 -6.88
N PHE A 79 -1.42 -3.71 -6.42
CA PHE A 79 -0.70 -2.80 -7.30
C PHE A 79 0.57 -3.47 -7.83
N THR A 80 0.67 -3.55 -9.14
CA THR A 80 1.80 -4.20 -9.81
C THR A 80 1.97 -3.60 -11.21
N THR A 81 3.21 -3.55 -11.69
CA THR A 81 3.49 -3.14 -13.07
C THR A 81 2.99 -4.15 -14.10
N LYS A 82 2.66 -5.37 -13.65
CA LYS A 82 2.16 -6.46 -14.50
C LYS A 82 0.64 -6.48 -14.64
N GLY A 83 -0.06 -5.55 -14.02
CA GLY A 83 -1.51 -5.49 -14.11
C GLY A 83 -1.98 -5.02 -15.46
N ASP A 84 -3.10 -5.56 -15.94
CA ASP A 84 -3.72 -5.12 -17.19
C ASP A 84 -4.72 -3.98 -16.96
N ARG A 85 -5.32 -3.93 -15.78
CA ARG A 85 -6.31 -2.91 -15.43
C ARG A 85 -5.61 -1.71 -14.82
N ARG A 86 -5.97 -0.51 -15.27
CA ARG A 86 -5.50 0.71 -14.63
C ARG A 86 -6.22 0.92 -13.31
N HIS A 87 -5.53 1.50 -12.33
CA HIS A 87 -6.15 1.81 -11.04
C HIS A 87 -7.35 2.77 -11.19
N THR A 88 -7.36 3.58 -12.25
CA THR A 88 -8.48 4.49 -12.57
C THR A 88 -9.70 3.77 -13.13
N ASP A 89 -9.56 2.54 -13.59
CA ASP A 89 -10.66 1.76 -14.15
C ASP A 89 -11.40 0.94 -13.08
N VAL A 90 -10.88 0.91 -11.86
CA VAL A 90 -11.53 0.22 -10.74
C VAL A 90 -12.68 1.07 -10.23
N ALA A 91 -13.81 0.44 -9.95
CA ALA A 91 -14.91 1.08 -9.21
C ALA A 91 -14.61 0.94 -7.72
N TRP A 92 -13.89 1.90 -7.16
CA TRP A 92 -13.44 1.88 -5.77
C TRP A 92 -14.63 2.01 -4.81
N ARG A 93 -14.53 1.35 -3.67
CA ARG A 93 -15.56 1.38 -2.60
C ARG A 93 -14.89 1.65 -1.27
N ASP A 94 -15.62 2.32 -0.38
CA ASP A 94 -15.19 2.50 1.00
C ASP A 94 -14.83 1.14 1.61
N GLY A 95 -13.75 1.10 2.35
CA GLY A 95 -13.26 -0.12 2.99
C GLY A 95 -12.36 -0.98 2.12
N ASP A 96 -12.13 -0.61 0.86
CA ASP A 96 -11.19 -1.33 0.00
C ASP A 96 -9.77 -1.25 0.53
N GLY A 97 -8.97 -2.27 0.23
CA GLY A 97 -7.56 -2.33 0.55
C GLY A 97 -6.70 -2.20 -0.70
N LEU A 98 -5.63 -1.41 -0.58
CA LEU A 98 -4.62 -1.22 -1.60
C LEU A 98 -3.36 -1.95 -1.14
N VAL A 99 -2.93 -2.96 -1.87
CA VAL A 99 -1.80 -3.81 -1.50
C VAL A 99 -0.60 -3.46 -2.37
N PHE A 100 0.53 -3.17 -1.73
CA PHE A 100 1.79 -2.82 -2.38
C PHE A 100 2.88 -3.79 -1.94
N GLY A 101 3.79 -4.11 -2.85
CA GLY A 101 4.90 -5.01 -2.58
C GLY A 101 6.19 -4.29 -2.21
N ARG A 102 7.29 -5.05 -2.22
CA ARG A 102 8.63 -4.54 -1.92
C ARG A 102 9.07 -3.52 -2.95
N GLU A 103 9.89 -2.59 -2.52
CA GLU A 103 10.40 -1.53 -3.39
C GLU A 103 11.23 -2.09 -4.55
N THR A 104 11.98 -3.16 -4.32
CA THR A 104 12.86 -3.74 -5.34
C THR A 104 12.16 -4.73 -6.26
N LYS A 105 11.32 -5.63 -5.70
CA LYS A 105 10.78 -6.76 -6.45
C LYS A 105 9.26 -6.74 -6.59
N GLY A 106 8.58 -5.79 -5.94
CA GLY A 106 7.14 -5.75 -5.93
C GLY A 106 6.53 -6.92 -5.14
N LEU A 107 5.29 -7.23 -5.46
CA LEU A 107 4.56 -8.32 -4.81
C LEU A 107 5.10 -9.69 -5.26
N PRO A 108 5.17 -10.67 -4.34
CA PRO A 108 5.54 -12.03 -4.70
C PRO A 108 4.64 -12.60 -5.79
N GLU A 109 5.24 -13.37 -6.69
CA GLU A 109 4.51 -13.97 -7.81
C GLU A 109 3.32 -14.82 -7.37
N ALA A 110 3.47 -15.54 -6.24
CA ALA A 110 2.39 -16.36 -5.70
C ALA A 110 1.15 -15.54 -5.32
N ILE A 111 1.35 -14.32 -4.80
CA ILE A 111 0.24 -13.43 -4.44
C ILE A 111 -0.45 -12.93 -5.70
N LEU A 112 0.33 -12.55 -6.72
CA LEU A 112 -0.23 -12.09 -7.99
C LEU A 112 -1.03 -13.21 -8.68
N ALA A 113 -0.48 -14.42 -8.72
CA ALA A 113 -1.12 -15.57 -9.35
C ALA A 113 -2.43 -15.97 -8.65
N ALA A 114 -2.51 -15.75 -7.35
CA ALA A 114 -3.71 -16.07 -6.57
C ALA A 114 -4.83 -15.03 -6.76
N ASN A 115 -4.54 -13.87 -7.35
CA ASN A 115 -5.51 -12.75 -7.44
C ASN A 115 -5.55 -12.14 -8.84
N PRO A 116 -5.71 -12.93 -9.91
CA PRO A 116 -5.56 -12.43 -11.28
C PRO A 116 -6.59 -11.35 -11.65
N ASP A 117 -7.75 -11.36 -11.02
CA ASP A 117 -8.83 -10.41 -11.34
C ASP A 117 -8.73 -9.11 -10.55
N HIS A 118 -7.77 -8.99 -9.64
CA HIS A 118 -7.64 -7.84 -8.76
C HIS A 118 -6.27 -7.17 -8.90
N LEU A 119 -5.57 -7.39 -10.00
CA LEU A 119 -4.31 -6.72 -10.28
C LEU A 119 -4.58 -5.38 -10.97
N VAL A 120 -3.91 -4.34 -10.48
CA VAL A 120 -4.04 -2.99 -11.05
C VAL A 120 -2.67 -2.36 -11.24
N LYS A 121 -2.59 -1.43 -12.17
CA LYS A 121 -1.36 -0.68 -12.42
C LYS A 121 -1.63 0.81 -12.42
N ILE A 122 -0.60 1.57 -12.10
CA ILE A 122 -0.57 3.01 -12.32
C ILE A 122 0.17 3.20 -13.65
N PRO A 123 -0.43 3.90 -14.65
CA PRO A 123 0.26 4.13 -15.92
C PRO A 123 1.58 4.86 -15.72
N MET A 124 2.62 4.37 -16.36
CA MET A 124 3.96 4.95 -16.32
C MET A 124 4.47 5.13 -17.75
N PRO A 125 4.11 6.26 -18.42
CA PRO A 125 4.41 6.43 -19.84
C PRO A 125 5.86 6.83 -20.14
N GLY A 126 6.71 6.97 -19.14
CA GLY A 126 8.10 7.34 -19.33
C GLY A 126 8.89 6.26 -20.07
N ASP A 127 9.89 6.69 -20.86
CA ASP A 127 10.72 5.77 -21.64
C ASP A 127 11.84 5.11 -20.83
N PHE A 128 12.21 5.69 -19.70
CA PHE A 128 13.22 5.13 -18.81
C PHE A 128 12.57 4.15 -17.86
N HIS A 129 13.02 2.91 -17.83
CA HIS A 129 12.39 1.82 -17.08
C HIS A 129 12.61 1.94 -15.57
N ARG A 130 11.90 2.86 -14.94
CA ARG A 130 11.87 3.02 -13.48
C ARG A 130 10.43 3.10 -13.01
N SER A 131 10.13 2.33 -11.97
CA SER A 131 8.83 2.41 -11.31
C SER A 131 8.73 3.66 -10.45
N LEU A 132 7.51 4.07 -10.16
CA LEU A 132 7.28 5.13 -9.17
C LEU A 132 7.82 4.70 -7.81
N ASN A 133 8.30 5.67 -7.05
CA ASN A 133 8.61 5.46 -5.64
C ASN A 133 7.37 4.91 -4.92
N LEU A 134 7.57 3.97 -3.99
CA LEU A 134 6.46 3.29 -3.32
C LEU A 134 5.50 4.26 -2.63
N ALA A 135 6.02 5.26 -1.92
CA ALA A 135 5.17 6.24 -1.23
C ALA A 135 4.37 7.09 -2.22
N GLN A 136 4.96 7.43 -3.36
CA GLN A 136 4.27 8.14 -4.43
C GLN A 136 3.16 7.28 -5.04
N ALA A 137 3.45 6.02 -5.30
CA ALA A 137 2.45 5.09 -5.84
C ALA A 137 1.27 4.92 -4.88
N ALA A 138 1.55 4.80 -3.59
CA ALA A 138 0.51 4.69 -2.57
C ALA A 138 -0.38 5.94 -2.56
N ALA A 139 0.22 7.14 -2.64
CA ALA A 139 -0.55 8.38 -2.66
C ALA A 139 -1.41 8.49 -3.92
N VAL A 140 -0.85 8.17 -5.07
CA VAL A 140 -1.59 8.22 -6.34
C VAL A 140 -2.77 7.26 -6.31
N GLY A 141 -2.54 6.02 -5.89
CA GLY A 141 -3.60 5.01 -5.82
C GLY A 141 -4.69 5.38 -4.83
N LEU A 142 -4.31 5.79 -3.63
CA LEU A 142 -5.27 6.15 -2.58
C LEU A 142 -6.12 7.35 -2.98
N TYR A 143 -5.51 8.38 -3.54
CA TYR A 143 -6.26 9.59 -3.90
C TYR A 143 -7.22 9.36 -5.06
N GLU A 144 -6.93 8.46 -5.97
CA GLU A 144 -7.92 8.08 -6.99
C GLU A 144 -9.11 7.36 -6.34
N ALA A 145 -8.86 6.44 -5.42
CA ALA A 145 -9.92 5.74 -4.70
C ALA A 145 -10.79 6.74 -3.92
N MET A 146 -10.17 7.71 -3.25
CA MET A 146 -10.89 8.73 -2.49
C MET A 146 -11.64 9.69 -3.39
N ARG A 147 -11.05 10.09 -4.53
CA ARG A 147 -11.73 10.94 -5.50
C ARG A 147 -13.08 10.32 -5.91
N GLN A 148 -13.08 9.03 -6.19
CA GLN A 148 -14.30 8.34 -6.61
C GLN A 148 -15.34 8.27 -5.48
N THR A 149 -14.90 8.00 -4.25
CA THR A 149 -15.83 7.76 -3.15
C THR A 149 -16.23 9.03 -2.40
N GLN A 150 -15.40 10.08 -2.46
CA GLN A 150 -15.69 11.37 -1.79
C GLN A 150 -16.38 12.37 -2.71
N GLY A 151 -16.46 12.06 -3.99
CA GLY A 151 -17.11 12.94 -4.95
C GLY A 151 -16.27 14.17 -5.36
N TRP A 152 -14.96 14.05 -5.24
CA TRP A 152 -14.04 15.12 -5.62
C TRP A 152 -13.90 15.27 -7.13
#